data_132d93d89a3c465f328643ecb62187d2
#
_entry.id   132d93d89a3c465f328643ecb62187d2
#
_cell.length_a   1.000
_cell.length_b   1.000
_cell.length_c   1.000
_cell.angle_alpha   90.00
_cell.angle_beta   90.00
_cell.angle_gamma   90.00
#
_symmetry.space_group_name_H-M   'P 1'
#
loop_
_entity.id
_entity.type
_entity.pdbx_description
1 polymer ?
#
loop_
_entity_poly.entity_id
_entity_poly.type
_entity_poly.pdbx_seq_one_letter_code
_entity_poly.pdbx_strand_id
1 'polypeptide(L)'
;KEIGKLDMVIAFDTTGSMAAYIGAVRQEVADLIPKLFKDNPDLRLGIVAFGDYCDMINAQEFGNAYQCIMPTDNENELIRFIKESRDTSGGDGDEFYELVIKKIVEETPWREGSSRSILLIADAWPHGLGYSYQNIIQDNNIDWREEARKAAEKTLKIDTVTITDAEWFRELS
;
A
#
# COMPACT_ATOMS: atom_id res chain seq x y z
N LYS A 1 9.10 -28.01 9.70
CA LYS A 1 9.34 -27.13 8.57
C LYS A 1 9.78 -25.80 9.13
N GLU A 2 11.02 -25.43 8.86
CA GLU A 2 11.57 -24.16 9.32
C GLU A 2 10.78 -23.02 8.66
N ILE A 3 10.16 -22.15 9.45
CA ILE A 3 9.48 -20.96 8.95
C ILE A 3 10.56 -19.93 8.61
N GLY A 4 10.73 -19.63 7.33
CA GLY A 4 11.75 -18.70 6.85
C GLY A 4 11.40 -17.23 7.13
N LYS A 5 12.27 -16.34 6.67
CA LYS A 5 12.07 -14.89 6.72
C LYS A 5 10.83 -14.49 5.90
N LEU A 6 9.99 -13.65 6.48
CA LEU A 6 8.85 -13.03 5.79
C LEU A 6 8.96 -11.51 5.87
N ASP A 7 8.96 -10.86 4.72
CA ASP A 7 8.82 -9.42 4.61
C ASP A 7 7.47 -9.08 4.00
N MET A 8 6.68 -8.29 4.69
CA MET A 8 5.33 -7.92 4.29
C MET A 8 5.13 -6.42 4.38
N VAL A 9 4.39 -5.87 3.43
CA VAL A 9 3.88 -4.50 3.49
C VAL A 9 2.37 -4.52 3.37
N ILE A 10 1.69 -3.87 4.31
CA ILE A 10 0.25 -3.63 4.25
C ILE A 10 0.04 -2.20 3.79
N ALA A 11 -0.65 -2.01 2.69
CA ALA A 11 -0.98 -0.70 2.14
C ALA A 11 -2.50 -0.49 2.16
N PHE A 12 -2.96 0.62 2.72
CA PHE A 12 -4.38 0.93 2.77
C PHE A 12 -4.67 2.36 2.30
N ASP A 13 -5.78 2.48 1.59
CA ASP A 13 -6.31 3.72 1.05
C ASP A 13 -6.94 4.57 2.17
N THR A 14 -6.58 5.84 2.23
CA THR A 14 -7.08 6.81 3.22
C THR A 14 -7.97 7.90 2.59
N THR A 15 -8.33 7.77 1.32
CA THR A 15 -9.11 8.78 0.60
C THR A 15 -10.56 8.88 1.08
N GLY A 16 -11.26 9.93 0.66
CA GLY A 16 -12.59 10.25 1.13
C GLY A 16 -13.64 9.17 0.87
N SER A 17 -13.51 8.37 -0.19
CA SER A 17 -14.37 7.21 -0.46
C SER A 17 -14.30 6.15 0.64
N MET A 18 -13.15 6.06 1.32
CA MET A 18 -12.92 5.16 2.46
C MET A 18 -13.49 5.69 3.79
N ALA A 19 -13.98 6.92 3.84
CA ALA A 19 -14.35 7.58 5.10
C ALA A 19 -15.31 6.78 6.00
N ALA A 20 -16.25 6.03 5.39
CA ALA A 20 -17.17 5.17 6.12
C ALA A 20 -16.50 3.91 6.70
N TYR A 21 -15.35 3.52 6.19
CA TYR A 21 -14.70 2.23 6.47
C TYR A 21 -13.33 2.37 7.13
N ILE A 22 -12.69 3.53 7.01
CA ILE A 22 -11.27 3.72 7.40
C ILE A 22 -11.01 3.41 8.87
N GLY A 23 -11.94 3.75 9.75
CA GLY A 23 -11.85 3.41 11.17
C GLY A 23 -11.82 1.91 11.41
N ALA A 24 -12.70 1.16 10.72
CA ALA A 24 -12.73 -0.29 10.78
C ALA A 24 -11.47 -0.91 10.17
N VAL A 25 -10.99 -0.38 9.03
CA VAL A 25 -9.74 -0.84 8.39
C VAL A 25 -8.56 -0.67 9.33
N ARG A 26 -8.40 0.51 9.95
CA ARG A 26 -7.34 0.76 10.94
C ARG A 26 -7.39 -0.21 12.11
N GLN A 27 -8.59 -0.46 12.63
CA GLN A 27 -8.78 -1.38 13.75
C GLN A 27 -8.44 -2.82 13.35
N GLU A 28 -8.95 -3.29 12.21
CA GLU A 28 -8.67 -4.64 11.72
C GLU A 28 -7.19 -4.85 11.44
N VAL A 29 -6.50 -3.88 10.84
CA VAL A 29 -5.06 -3.97 10.61
C VAL A 29 -4.30 -3.98 11.93
N ALA A 30 -4.68 -3.13 12.89
CA ALA A 30 -4.07 -3.13 14.22
C ALA A 30 -4.25 -4.47 14.95
N ASP A 31 -5.42 -5.08 14.85
CA ASP A 31 -5.72 -6.39 15.46
C ASP A 31 -5.00 -7.54 14.76
N LEU A 32 -4.73 -7.40 13.47
CA LEU A 32 -4.01 -8.40 12.67
C LEU A 32 -2.53 -8.47 13.04
N ILE A 33 -1.91 -7.38 13.43
CA ILE A 33 -0.46 -7.30 13.66
C ILE A 33 0.03 -8.32 14.69
N PRO A 34 -0.54 -8.42 15.91
CA PRO A 34 -0.08 -9.42 16.87
C PRO A 34 -0.21 -10.86 16.37
N LYS A 35 -1.26 -11.15 15.61
CA LYS A 35 -1.50 -12.48 15.03
C LYS A 35 -0.45 -12.82 13.97
N LEU A 36 -0.11 -11.85 13.10
CA LEU A 36 0.92 -12.05 12.08
C LEU A 36 2.29 -12.35 12.70
N PHE A 37 2.67 -11.62 13.74
CA PHE A 37 3.95 -11.86 14.44
C PHE A 37 3.96 -13.17 15.22
N LYS A 38 2.84 -13.57 15.79
CA LYS A 38 2.72 -14.85 16.47
C LYS A 38 2.91 -16.04 15.51
N ASP A 39 2.30 -15.93 14.32
CA ASP A 39 2.31 -17.00 13.33
C ASP A 39 3.60 -17.02 12.49
N ASN A 40 4.31 -15.90 12.44
CA ASN A 40 5.52 -15.70 11.64
C ASN A 40 6.64 -15.10 12.49
N PRO A 41 7.42 -15.93 13.21
CA PRO A 41 8.44 -15.44 14.16
C PRO A 41 9.53 -14.57 13.55
N ASP A 42 9.85 -14.74 12.26
CA ASP A 42 10.84 -13.93 11.53
C ASP A 42 10.16 -13.00 10.53
N LEU A 43 9.07 -12.36 10.96
CA LEU A 43 8.35 -11.33 10.21
C LEU A 43 8.98 -9.96 10.41
N ARG A 44 9.11 -9.21 9.30
CA ARG A 44 9.21 -7.76 9.30
C ARG A 44 8.04 -7.20 8.52
N LEU A 45 7.35 -6.24 9.12
CA LEU A 45 6.12 -5.65 8.58
C LEU A 45 6.32 -4.16 8.38
N GLY A 46 6.03 -3.68 7.17
CA GLY A 46 5.88 -2.28 6.84
C GLY A 46 4.42 -1.92 6.60
N ILE A 47 4.09 -0.65 6.75
CA ILE A 47 2.73 -0.14 6.50
C ILE A 47 2.82 1.11 5.65
N VAL A 48 1.91 1.23 4.70
CA VAL A 48 1.71 2.40 3.87
C VAL A 48 0.25 2.86 3.98
N ALA A 49 0.05 4.12 4.35
CA ALA A 49 -1.25 4.78 4.31
C ALA A 49 -1.18 5.82 3.19
N PHE A 50 -2.04 5.72 2.18
CA PHE A 50 -1.88 6.51 0.97
C PHE A 50 -3.18 7.20 0.53
N GLY A 51 -3.01 8.33 -0.14
CA GLY A 51 -4.06 9.11 -0.78
C GLY A 51 -3.99 9.04 -2.32
N ASP A 52 -3.93 10.19 -2.94
CA ASP A 52 -3.84 10.35 -4.38
C ASP A 52 -2.92 11.53 -4.76
N TYR A 53 -2.70 11.74 -6.04
CA TYR A 53 -1.90 12.85 -6.55
C TYR A 53 -2.39 14.21 -6.05
N CYS A 54 -3.69 14.41 -5.93
CA CYS A 54 -4.27 15.66 -5.42
C CYS A 54 -3.96 15.94 -3.94
N ASP A 55 -3.58 14.91 -3.19
CA ASP A 55 -3.22 15.03 -1.77
C ASP A 55 -1.73 15.35 -1.57
N MET A 56 -0.92 15.33 -2.63
CA MET A 56 0.48 15.68 -2.58
C MET A 56 0.67 17.19 -2.35
N ILE A 57 1.74 17.55 -1.66
CA ILE A 57 2.09 18.96 -1.44
C ILE A 57 2.60 19.60 -2.73
N ASN A 58 3.48 18.89 -3.45
CA ASN A 58 3.98 19.26 -4.77
C ASN A 58 4.52 18.00 -5.48
N ALA A 59 5.03 18.14 -6.69
CA ALA A 59 5.49 17.02 -7.52
C ALA A 59 6.62 16.17 -6.89
N GLN A 60 7.33 16.69 -5.89
CA GLN A 60 8.43 16.03 -5.22
C GLN A 60 8.13 15.68 -3.75
N GLU A 61 7.03 16.20 -3.20
CA GLU A 61 6.72 16.11 -1.78
C GLU A 61 5.33 15.52 -1.57
N PHE A 62 5.29 14.29 -1.05
CA PHE A 62 4.07 13.53 -0.88
C PHE A 62 3.20 14.00 0.29
N GLY A 63 3.81 14.43 1.40
CA GLY A 63 3.04 14.73 2.61
C GLY A 63 2.19 13.55 3.05
N ASN A 64 0.94 13.80 3.39
CA ASN A 64 0.00 12.76 3.80
C ASN A 64 -0.48 11.83 2.66
N ALA A 65 -0.20 12.18 1.39
CA ALA A 65 -0.53 11.33 0.26
C ALA A 65 0.22 9.98 0.29
N TYR A 66 1.37 9.93 0.93
CA TYR A 66 2.13 8.69 1.10
C TYR A 66 2.82 8.67 2.46
N GLN A 67 2.19 8.01 3.42
CA GLN A 67 2.70 7.84 4.78
C GLN A 67 3.21 6.40 4.91
N CYS A 68 4.45 6.23 5.34
CA CYS A 68 5.09 4.92 5.33
C CYS A 68 5.92 4.70 6.59
N ILE A 69 5.80 3.49 7.15
CA ILE A 69 6.78 2.91 8.06
C ILE A 69 7.44 1.71 7.36
N MET A 70 8.77 1.72 7.27
CA MET A 70 9.53 0.64 6.65
C MET A 70 9.42 -0.64 7.48
N PRO A 71 9.62 -1.83 6.86
CA PRO A 71 9.49 -3.10 7.56
C PRO A 71 10.30 -3.15 8.85
N THR A 72 9.63 -3.47 9.94
CA THR A 72 10.17 -3.57 11.30
C THR A 72 9.53 -4.75 12.03
N ASP A 73 10.14 -5.20 13.10
CA ASP A 73 9.60 -6.18 14.03
C ASP A 73 8.99 -5.55 15.30
N ASN A 74 8.95 -4.22 15.37
CA ASN A 74 8.40 -3.50 16.51
C ASN A 74 6.89 -3.31 16.38
N GLU A 75 6.11 -4.21 17.00
CA GLU A 75 4.64 -4.19 16.94
C GLU A 75 4.04 -2.88 17.47
N ASN A 76 4.61 -2.30 18.52
CA ASN A 76 4.11 -1.06 19.11
C ASN A 76 4.27 0.14 18.17
N GLU A 77 5.38 0.22 17.45
CA GLU A 77 5.59 1.26 16.44
C GLU A 77 4.61 1.13 15.28
N LEU A 78 4.34 -0.08 14.84
CA LEU A 78 3.38 -0.36 13.77
C LEU A 78 1.96 0.06 14.17
N ILE A 79 1.51 -0.33 15.35
CA ILE A 79 0.17 0.02 15.87
C ILE A 79 0.05 1.53 16.04
N ARG A 80 1.07 2.19 16.58
CA ARG A 80 1.09 3.64 16.72
C ARG A 80 1.01 4.34 15.37
N PHE A 81 1.78 3.89 14.37
CA PHE A 81 1.73 4.42 13.01
C PHE A 81 0.32 4.37 12.43
N ILE A 82 -0.37 3.23 12.56
CA ILE A 82 -1.75 3.08 12.07
C ILE A 82 -2.69 4.10 12.72
N LYS A 83 -2.60 4.24 14.04
CA LYS A 83 -3.46 5.16 14.81
C LYS A 83 -3.20 6.62 14.49
N GLU A 84 -1.95 6.98 14.21
CA GLU A 84 -1.52 8.34 13.91
C GLU A 84 -1.62 8.70 12.42
N SER A 85 -1.86 7.73 11.54
CA SER A 85 -2.00 7.96 10.11
C SER A 85 -3.15 8.93 9.80
N ARG A 86 -2.94 9.81 8.83
CA ARG A 86 -3.88 10.86 8.47
C ARG A 86 -4.76 10.44 7.32
N ASP A 87 -6.01 10.89 7.36
CA ASP A 87 -6.92 10.79 6.23
C ASP A 87 -6.50 11.75 5.12
N THR A 88 -6.88 11.41 3.90
CA THR A 88 -6.68 12.23 2.70
C THR A 88 -8.01 12.41 1.98
N SER A 89 -8.06 13.30 1.00
CA SER A 89 -9.33 13.60 0.34
C SER A 89 -9.61 12.73 -0.88
N GLY A 90 -8.59 12.50 -1.72
CA GLY A 90 -8.83 12.01 -3.06
C GLY A 90 -9.59 13.03 -3.90
N GLY A 91 -9.23 13.25 -5.14
CA GLY A 91 -9.81 14.33 -5.95
C GLY A 91 -10.81 13.88 -7.00
N ASP A 92 -10.69 12.64 -7.42
CA ASP A 92 -11.55 12.00 -8.43
C ASP A 92 -11.89 10.56 -8.02
N GLY A 93 -12.41 9.77 -8.94
CA GLY A 93 -12.83 8.40 -8.63
C GLY A 93 -11.71 7.36 -8.66
N ASP A 94 -10.55 7.72 -9.21
CA ASP A 94 -9.38 6.88 -9.33
C ASP A 94 -8.30 7.35 -8.35
N GLU A 95 -7.42 6.45 -7.95
CA GLU A 95 -6.36 6.73 -6.98
C GLU A 95 -5.00 6.24 -7.51
N PHE A 96 -3.90 6.71 -6.95
CA PHE A 96 -2.56 6.40 -7.50
C PHE A 96 -1.98 5.04 -7.06
N TYR A 97 -2.78 3.99 -7.11
CA TYR A 97 -2.34 2.63 -6.76
C TYR A 97 -1.15 2.15 -7.58
N GLU A 98 -1.04 2.55 -8.86
CA GLU A 98 0.11 2.26 -9.71
C GLU A 98 1.41 2.79 -9.11
N LEU A 99 1.38 4.00 -8.58
CA LEU A 99 2.52 4.61 -7.90
C LEU A 99 2.82 3.93 -6.57
N VAL A 100 1.79 3.57 -5.81
CA VAL A 100 1.93 2.88 -4.52
C VAL A 100 2.63 1.53 -4.72
N ILE A 101 2.18 0.73 -5.67
CA ILE A 101 2.81 -0.56 -5.99
C ILE A 101 4.27 -0.35 -6.39
N LYS A 102 4.54 0.59 -7.30
CA LYS A 102 5.89 0.93 -7.74
C LYS A 102 6.80 1.29 -6.57
N LYS A 103 6.37 2.22 -5.71
CA LYS A 103 7.16 2.66 -4.55
C LYS A 103 7.43 1.52 -3.57
N ILE A 104 6.43 0.72 -3.25
CA ILE A 104 6.61 -0.42 -2.33
C ILE A 104 7.62 -1.43 -2.91
N VAL A 105 7.49 -1.78 -4.18
CA VAL A 105 8.38 -2.75 -4.84
C VAL A 105 9.83 -2.24 -4.88
N GLU A 106 10.03 -0.97 -5.22
CA GLU A 106 11.36 -0.40 -5.44
C GLU A 106 12.05 0.09 -4.16
N GLU A 107 11.29 0.65 -3.21
CA GLU A 107 11.85 1.35 -2.04
C GLU A 107 11.91 0.49 -0.79
N THR A 108 11.17 -0.61 -0.71
CA THR A 108 11.19 -1.49 0.45
C THR A 108 12.51 -2.26 0.51
N PRO A 109 13.20 -2.25 1.67
CA PRO A 109 14.44 -3.00 1.84
C PRO A 109 14.17 -4.50 2.07
N TRP A 110 13.75 -5.20 1.01
CA TRP A 110 13.46 -6.62 1.05
C TRP A 110 14.71 -7.42 1.45
N ARG A 111 14.60 -8.26 2.48
CA ARG A 111 15.73 -9.11 2.90
C ARG A 111 16.00 -10.18 1.85
N GLU A 112 17.27 -10.50 1.67
CA GLU A 112 17.67 -11.61 0.81
C GLU A 112 17.15 -12.95 1.37
N GLY A 113 16.57 -13.77 0.49
CA GLY A 113 16.00 -15.06 0.84
C GLY A 113 14.66 -15.01 1.59
N SER A 114 14.06 -13.81 1.75
CA SER A 114 12.74 -13.69 2.35
C SER A 114 11.62 -14.05 1.38
N SER A 115 10.53 -14.58 1.93
CA SER A 115 9.23 -14.51 1.25
C SER A 115 8.71 -13.09 1.31
N ARG A 116 8.16 -12.59 0.22
CA ARG A 116 7.79 -11.17 0.06
C ARG A 116 6.33 -11.04 -0.30
N SER A 117 5.62 -10.18 0.41
CA SER A 117 4.17 -10.03 0.26
C SER A 117 3.74 -8.58 0.41
N ILE A 118 2.78 -8.17 -0.40
CA ILE A 118 2.06 -6.90 -0.28
C ILE A 118 0.58 -7.22 -0.10
N LEU A 119 -0.04 -6.67 0.94
CA LEU A 119 -1.48 -6.68 1.13
C LEU A 119 -2.01 -5.28 0.82
N LEU A 120 -2.78 -5.16 -0.25
CA LEU A 120 -3.39 -3.90 -0.69
C LEU A 120 -4.87 -3.85 -0.32
N ILE A 121 -5.25 -2.85 0.47
CA ILE A 121 -6.62 -2.59 0.90
C ILE A 121 -7.10 -1.30 0.23
N ALA A 122 -8.04 -1.40 -0.68
CA ALA A 122 -8.43 -0.30 -1.55
C ALA A 122 -9.88 -0.44 -2.05
N ASP A 123 -10.43 0.62 -2.66
CA ASP A 123 -11.83 0.67 -3.09
C ASP A 123 -12.07 1.27 -4.48
N ALA A 124 -11.02 1.64 -5.21
CA ALA A 124 -11.12 2.35 -6.48
C ALA A 124 -10.25 1.72 -7.59
N TRP A 125 -10.08 2.42 -8.70
CA TRP A 125 -9.20 2.03 -9.80
C TRP A 125 -7.88 2.81 -9.74
N PRO A 126 -6.78 2.25 -10.28
CA PRO A 126 -5.55 3.01 -10.48
C PRO A 126 -5.73 4.03 -11.62
N HIS A 127 -4.99 5.13 -11.55
CA HIS A 127 -4.90 6.05 -12.69
C HIS A 127 -4.25 5.34 -13.89
N GLY A 128 -4.78 5.64 -15.07
CA GLY A 128 -4.25 5.10 -16.32
C GLY A 128 -3.02 5.87 -16.83
N LEU A 129 -2.42 5.30 -17.88
CA LEU A 129 -1.38 5.98 -18.65
C LEU A 129 -1.91 7.29 -19.22
N GLY A 130 -1.06 8.33 -19.21
CA GLY A 130 -1.41 9.64 -19.71
C GLY A 130 -2.16 10.54 -18.73
N TYR A 131 -2.49 10.06 -17.53
CA TYR A 131 -3.14 10.87 -16.51
C TYR A 131 -2.27 12.08 -16.14
N SER A 132 -2.92 13.22 -15.94
CA SER A 132 -2.27 14.46 -15.51
C SER A 132 -3.10 15.16 -14.46
N TYR A 133 -2.44 15.74 -13.48
CA TYR A 133 -3.09 16.54 -12.44
C TYR A 133 -2.24 17.74 -12.08
N GLN A 134 -2.70 18.94 -12.47
CA GLN A 134 -2.05 20.22 -12.17
C GLN A 134 -0.53 20.20 -12.41
N ASN A 135 0.26 20.70 -11.46
CA ASN A 135 1.73 20.66 -11.49
C ASN A 135 2.32 19.44 -10.77
N ILE A 136 1.47 18.47 -10.40
CA ILE A 136 1.86 17.29 -9.61
C ILE A 136 2.36 16.17 -10.50
N ILE A 137 1.57 15.80 -11.49
CA ILE A 137 1.89 14.73 -12.44
C ILE A 137 1.49 15.16 -13.85
N GLN A 138 2.37 14.93 -14.81
CA GLN A 138 2.13 15.18 -16.22
C GLN A 138 2.37 13.89 -17.00
N ASP A 139 1.38 13.51 -17.81
CA ASP A 139 1.47 12.37 -18.72
C ASP A 139 1.97 11.09 -17.99
N ASN A 140 1.19 10.62 -17.02
CA ASN A 140 1.53 9.48 -16.19
C ASN A 140 2.00 8.28 -17.04
N ASN A 141 3.22 7.84 -16.83
CA ASN A 141 3.85 6.72 -17.54
C ASN A 141 3.91 5.44 -16.69
N ILE A 142 3.26 5.41 -15.54
CA ILE A 142 3.23 4.25 -14.65
C ILE A 142 2.00 3.41 -15.01
N ASP A 143 2.24 2.20 -15.48
CA ASP A 143 1.20 1.20 -15.73
C ASP A 143 1.17 0.21 -14.58
N TRP A 144 0.04 0.10 -13.88
CA TRP A 144 -0.09 -0.81 -12.74
C TRP A 144 0.14 -2.28 -13.11
N ARG A 145 -0.21 -2.69 -14.35
CA ARG A 145 0.05 -4.05 -14.84
C ARG A 145 1.54 -4.32 -14.98
N GLU A 146 2.28 -3.35 -15.49
CA GLU A 146 3.73 -3.44 -15.59
C GLU A 146 4.40 -3.47 -14.21
N GLU A 147 3.91 -2.68 -13.25
CA GLU A 147 4.41 -2.70 -11.88
C GLU A 147 4.10 -4.02 -11.17
N ALA A 148 2.93 -4.60 -11.42
CA ALA A 148 2.58 -5.94 -10.92
C ALA A 148 3.49 -7.03 -11.52
N ARG A 149 3.82 -6.93 -12.82
CA ARG A 149 4.77 -7.82 -13.49
C ARG A 149 6.17 -7.73 -12.87
N LYS A 150 6.66 -6.52 -12.62
CA LYS A 150 7.95 -6.29 -11.94
C LYS A 150 7.96 -6.86 -10.52
N ALA A 151 6.85 -6.74 -9.80
CA ALA A 151 6.68 -7.35 -8.49
C ALA A 151 6.83 -8.88 -8.56
N ALA A 152 6.16 -9.52 -9.51
CA ALA A 152 6.24 -10.96 -9.72
C ALA A 152 7.67 -11.41 -10.08
N GLU A 153 8.40 -10.64 -10.89
CA GLU A 153 9.82 -10.91 -11.21
C GLU A 153 10.73 -10.87 -9.98
N LYS A 154 10.39 -10.06 -8.98
CA LYS A 154 11.08 -10.01 -7.68
C LYS A 154 10.53 -11.00 -6.66
N THR A 155 9.70 -11.94 -7.11
CA THR A 155 9.05 -12.94 -6.25
C THR A 155 8.14 -12.34 -5.16
N LEU A 156 7.57 -11.16 -5.40
CA LEU A 156 6.57 -10.56 -4.53
C LEU A 156 5.18 -11.12 -4.86
N LYS A 157 4.46 -11.52 -3.83
CA LYS A 157 3.04 -11.85 -3.90
C LYS A 157 2.22 -10.61 -3.53
N ILE A 158 1.23 -10.27 -4.35
CA ILE A 158 0.28 -9.19 -4.05
C ILE A 158 -1.08 -9.80 -3.77
N ASP A 159 -1.57 -9.62 -2.56
CA ASP A 159 -2.93 -9.96 -2.16
C ASP A 159 -3.76 -8.67 -2.03
N THR A 160 -5.04 -8.75 -2.32
CA THR A 160 -5.93 -7.59 -2.26
C THR A 160 -7.12 -7.85 -1.36
N VAL A 161 -7.52 -6.82 -0.62
CA VAL A 161 -8.82 -6.75 0.06
C VAL A 161 -9.58 -5.59 -0.54
N THR A 162 -10.71 -5.88 -1.15
CA THR A 162 -11.55 -4.86 -1.77
C THR A 162 -12.76 -4.55 -0.91
N ILE A 163 -13.10 -3.27 -0.83
CA ILE A 163 -14.34 -2.81 -0.20
C ILE A 163 -15.43 -2.64 -1.25
N THR A 164 -15.04 -2.55 -2.52
CA THR A 164 -15.93 -2.49 -3.68
C THR A 164 -15.59 -3.59 -4.68
N ASP A 165 -16.52 -3.88 -5.60
CA ASP A 165 -16.38 -4.94 -6.62
C ASP A 165 -15.61 -4.42 -7.86
N ALA A 166 -14.43 -3.86 -7.64
CA ALA A 166 -13.58 -3.36 -8.74
C ALA A 166 -12.81 -4.51 -9.40
N GLU A 167 -13.02 -4.72 -10.70
CA GLU A 167 -12.49 -5.89 -11.43
C GLU A 167 -10.96 -5.96 -11.50
N TRP A 168 -10.26 -4.83 -11.51
CA TRP A 168 -8.81 -4.81 -11.64
C TRP A 168 -8.07 -5.56 -10.51
N PHE A 169 -8.69 -5.64 -9.32
CA PHE A 169 -8.16 -6.41 -8.21
C PHE A 169 -8.02 -7.90 -8.53
N ARG A 170 -8.93 -8.44 -9.36
CA ARG A 170 -8.88 -9.84 -9.77
C ARG A 170 -7.71 -10.12 -10.73
N GLU A 171 -7.30 -9.12 -11.50
CA GLU A 171 -6.13 -9.23 -12.35
C GLU A 171 -4.82 -9.09 -11.56
N LEU A 172 -4.84 -8.37 -10.44
CA LEU A 172 -3.66 -8.09 -9.62
C LEU A 172 -3.27 -9.27 -8.73
N SER A 173 -4.23 -10.01 -8.19
CA SER A 173 -4.03 -11.17 -7.30
C SER A 173 -3.95 -12.55 -8.05
#